data_5fd9e15ee55f8bb7e0c06bb5f0c42e5d
#
_entry.id   5fd9e15ee55f8bb7e0c06bb5f0c42e5d
#
_cell.length_a   1.000
_cell.length_b   1.000
_cell.length_c   1.000
_cell.angle_alpha   90.00
_cell.angle_beta   90.00
_cell.angle_gamma   90.00
#
_symmetry.space_group_name_H-M   'P 1'
#
loop_
_entity.id
_entity.type
_entity.pdbx_description
1 polymer ?
#
loop_
_entity_poly.entity_id
_entity_poly.type
_entity_poly.pdbx_seq_one_letter_code
_entity_poly.pdbx_strand_id
1 'polypeptide(L)'
;MKIVQVNSSLIKHDSICNIIRDSDKLFREAGLTSNIVVDTISEFKSENIYPLFIFESIKISLLTLLGKASFFEMKSRVAKAFISNYFWKRPAKSVFDAADVRIWHNSGFLLSDYLMHKNDIFFFHNYTAAYLRDKFNGPNELQLRTRLQSHNDMDLIYICPSQFNIDTLNKLNVNYKHAYKLPLFHKYNLPYKKHIHKEPRLIAWGRYAKNKAVPELVKLASEAGLPLTYFGDNYTLKEHKEEYKDAMQYSNNKISLYGQIDDFEGELAKANIYICNSYFEGFNMPIVESYAHSLPVLARRGTAMDEFVIEGETGYLFSDIAEVPDLTDKIMKDYKRFSYNAWQHSQNFTYEKFKERYLRILKEYEAKS
;
A
#
# COMPACT_ATOMS: atom_id res chain seq x y z
N MET A 1 -23.88 13.60 -2.38
CA MET A 1 -23.36 12.39 -1.70
C MET A 1 -22.41 12.78 -0.58
N LYS A 2 -22.61 12.26 0.61
CA LYS A 2 -21.76 12.44 1.79
C LYS A 2 -20.92 11.18 1.98
N ILE A 3 -19.61 11.35 1.94
CA ILE A 3 -18.64 10.24 2.04
C ILE A 3 -17.95 10.31 3.40
N VAL A 4 -17.79 9.18 4.05
CA VAL A 4 -16.92 9.04 5.21
C VAL A 4 -15.84 8.01 4.90
N GLN A 5 -14.58 8.41 5.04
CA GLN A 5 -13.43 7.52 4.99
C GLN A 5 -13.04 7.12 6.43
N VAL A 6 -12.87 5.84 6.69
CA VAL A 6 -12.58 5.30 8.02
C VAL A 6 -11.21 4.64 8.02
N ASN A 7 -10.35 5.06 8.94
CA ASN A 7 -9.02 4.45 9.12
C ASN A 7 -8.62 4.44 10.60
N SER A 8 -7.67 3.60 10.99
CA SER A 8 -7.20 3.56 12.39
C SER A 8 -6.41 4.81 12.79
N SER A 9 -5.64 5.39 11.87
CA SER A 9 -4.80 6.56 12.13
C SER A 9 -4.53 7.34 10.84
N LEU A 10 -4.09 8.60 10.98
CA LEU A 10 -3.54 9.39 9.88
C LEU A 10 -2.12 9.83 10.25
N ILE A 11 -1.12 9.22 9.63
CA ILE A 11 0.31 9.45 9.86
C ILE A 11 0.95 10.02 8.59
N LYS A 12 1.90 10.95 8.73
CA LYS A 12 2.47 11.72 7.60
C LYS A 12 3.18 10.87 6.54
N HIS A 13 3.86 9.84 6.95
CA HIS A 13 4.71 9.02 6.07
C HIS A 13 4.09 7.66 5.72
N ASP A 14 2.81 7.46 6.01
CA ASP A 14 2.10 6.24 5.65
C ASP A 14 1.43 6.38 4.29
N SER A 15 1.68 5.42 3.39
CA SER A 15 1.15 5.45 2.01
C SER A 15 -0.37 5.35 1.95
N ILE A 16 -0.99 4.58 2.85
CA ILE A 16 -2.45 4.47 2.94
C ILE A 16 -3.05 5.80 3.39
N CYS A 17 -2.47 6.42 4.40
CA CYS A 17 -2.90 7.73 4.90
C CYS A 17 -2.79 8.83 3.82
N ASN A 18 -1.77 8.77 2.98
CA ASN A 18 -1.64 9.68 1.83
C ASN A 18 -2.77 9.46 0.82
N ILE A 19 -3.12 8.20 0.50
CA ILE A 19 -4.23 7.90 -0.42
C ILE A 19 -5.56 8.40 0.15
N ILE A 20 -5.81 8.22 1.44
CA ILE A 20 -7.03 8.71 2.11
C ILE A 20 -7.14 10.24 1.95
N ARG A 21 -6.07 10.97 2.20
CA ARG A 21 -6.04 12.43 2.08
C ARG A 21 -6.21 12.91 0.64
N ASP A 22 -5.55 12.23 -0.29
CA ASP A 22 -5.66 12.57 -1.71
C ASP A 22 -7.06 12.25 -2.24
N SER A 23 -7.69 11.17 -1.77
CA SER A 23 -9.09 10.84 -2.06
C SER A 23 -10.06 11.85 -1.45
N ASP A 24 -9.81 12.32 -0.21
CA ASP A 24 -10.61 13.37 0.43
C ASP A 24 -10.58 14.68 -0.39
N LYS A 25 -9.38 15.08 -0.82
CA LYS A 25 -9.21 16.22 -1.71
C LYS A 25 -9.98 16.03 -3.03
N LEU A 26 -9.83 14.86 -3.65
CA LEU A 26 -10.51 14.49 -4.88
C LEU A 26 -12.03 14.62 -4.75
N PHE A 27 -12.61 14.06 -3.68
CA PHE A 27 -14.06 14.10 -3.47
C PHE A 27 -14.57 15.54 -3.32
N ARG A 28 -13.86 16.39 -2.59
CA ARG A 28 -14.19 17.81 -2.42
C ARG A 28 -14.09 18.60 -3.72
N GLU A 29 -13.05 18.36 -4.52
CA GLU A 29 -12.89 18.95 -5.85
C GLU A 29 -14.02 18.52 -6.81
N ALA A 30 -14.61 17.36 -6.60
CA ALA A 30 -15.78 16.88 -7.33
C ALA A 30 -17.13 17.40 -6.76
N GLY A 31 -17.11 18.29 -5.77
CA GLY A 31 -18.31 18.83 -5.15
C GLY A 31 -19.01 17.89 -4.15
N LEU A 32 -18.33 16.82 -3.71
CA LEU A 32 -18.84 15.88 -2.74
C LEU A 32 -18.48 16.31 -1.31
N THR A 33 -19.34 16.03 -0.34
CA THR A 33 -18.99 16.20 1.06
C THR A 33 -18.13 15.00 1.50
N SER A 34 -16.92 15.27 1.97
CA SER A 34 -16.00 14.21 2.42
C SER A 34 -15.50 14.50 3.83
N ASN A 35 -15.55 13.48 4.67
CA ASN A 35 -15.07 13.50 6.04
C ASN A 35 -14.19 12.27 6.31
N ILE A 36 -13.27 12.39 7.26
CA ILE A 36 -12.38 11.33 7.67
C ILE A 36 -12.62 11.04 9.16
N VAL A 37 -12.91 9.79 9.48
CA VAL A 37 -13.04 9.30 10.85
C VAL A 37 -11.82 8.46 11.19
N VAL A 38 -11.13 8.81 12.24
CA VAL A 38 -9.94 8.10 12.71
C VAL A 38 -10.14 7.50 14.08
N ASP A 39 -9.66 6.30 14.26
CA ASP A 39 -9.78 5.52 15.49
C ASP A 39 -8.85 6.06 16.60
N THR A 40 -7.58 6.33 16.29
CA THR A 40 -6.57 6.65 17.32
C THR A 40 -5.93 8.02 17.16
N ILE A 41 -5.00 8.16 16.22
CA ILE A 41 -4.12 9.32 16.11
C ILE A 41 -4.26 9.95 14.72
N SER A 42 -4.36 11.30 14.71
CA SER A 42 -4.12 12.06 13.49
C SER A 42 -3.01 13.09 13.73
N GLU A 43 -1.96 13.00 12.92
CA GLU A 43 -0.91 14.03 12.83
C GLU A 43 -1.38 15.25 12.03
N PHE A 44 -2.57 15.17 11.44
CA PHE A 44 -3.18 16.22 10.65
C PHE A 44 -4.37 16.83 11.43
N LYS A 45 -4.43 18.13 11.43
CA LYS A 45 -5.56 18.89 11.97
C LYS A 45 -6.34 19.48 10.80
N SER A 46 -7.62 19.13 10.68
CA SER A 46 -8.55 19.68 9.70
C SER A 46 -9.96 19.59 10.28
N GLU A 47 -10.84 20.50 9.88
CA GLU A 47 -12.24 20.54 10.33
C GLU A 47 -13.04 19.29 9.94
N ASN A 48 -12.59 18.55 8.94
CA ASN A 48 -13.23 17.32 8.46
C ASN A 48 -12.59 16.03 8.98
N ILE A 49 -11.67 16.11 9.93
CA ILE A 49 -11.05 14.93 10.56
C ILE A 49 -11.64 14.78 11.97
N TYR A 50 -12.34 13.68 12.18
CA TYR A 50 -13.07 13.38 13.40
C TYR A 50 -12.44 12.20 14.14
N PRO A 51 -11.80 12.41 15.29
CA PRO A 51 -11.33 11.29 16.12
C PRO A 51 -12.53 10.57 16.74
N LEU A 52 -12.51 9.23 16.65
CA LEU A 52 -13.60 8.37 17.06
C LEU A 52 -13.78 8.32 18.58
N PHE A 53 -12.67 8.19 19.33
CA PHE A 53 -12.71 7.98 20.77
C PHE A 53 -12.42 9.23 21.60
N ILE A 54 -13.06 9.30 22.76
CA ILE A 54 -12.89 10.43 23.71
C ILE A 54 -11.55 10.34 24.43
N PHE A 55 -11.05 9.11 24.69
CA PHE A 55 -9.84 8.87 25.48
C PHE A 55 -8.96 7.78 24.83
N GLU A 56 -7.83 8.16 24.25
CA GLU A 56 -6.84 7.22 23.72
C GLU A 56 -6.23 6.31 24.82
N SER A 57 -6.01 6.88 26.02
CA SER A 57 -5.44 6.17 27.16
C SER A 57 -6.35 5.04 27.69
N ILE A 58 -7.66 5.18 27.61
CA ILE A 58 -8.61 4.15 28.04
C ILE A 58 -8.61 2.96 27.07
N LYS A 59 -8.48 3.22 25.77
CA LYS A 59 -8.38 2.14 24.76
C LYS A 59 -7.14 1.27 25.01
N ILE A 60 -5.97 1.89 25.20
CA ILE A 60 -4.72 1.18 25.45
C ILE A 60 -4.81 0.39 26.77
N SER A 61 -5.36 0.98 27.83
CA SER A 61 -5.53 0.33 29.13
C SER A 61 -6.54 -0.82 29.06
N LEU A 62 -7.65 -0.67 28.32
CA LEU A 62 -8.64 -1.74 28.14
C LEU A 62 -8.06 -2.91 27.32
N LEU A 63 -7.33 -2.62 26.23
CA LEU A 63 -6.65 -3.62 25.42
C LEU A 63 -5.55 -4.37 26.20
N THR A 64 -4.90 -3.67 27.12
CA THR A 64 -3.88 -4.28 28.00
C THR A 64 -4.50 -5.13 29.11
N LEU A 65 -5.60 -4.66 29.70
CA LEU A 65 -6.33 -5.36 30.79
C LEU A 65 -7.06 -6.62 30.30
N LEU A 66 -7.63 -6.60 29.09
CA LEU A 66 -8.38 -7.72 28.53
C LEU A 66 -7.51 -8.76 27.82
N GLY A 67 -6.21 -8.52 27.71
CA GLY A 67 -5.30 -9.33 26.91
C GLY A 67 -5.59 -9.20 25.40
N LYS A 68 -4.56 -9.15 24.59
CA LYS A 68 -4.70 -8.94 23.14
C LYS A 68 -5.61 -9.95 22.43
N ALA A 69 -5.68 -11.20 22.93
CA ALA A 69 -6.49 -12.27 22.37
C ALA A 69 -7.98 -12.12 22.70
N SER A 70 -8.34 -11.75 23.93
CA SER A 70 -9.74 -11.71 24.37
C SER A 70 -10.55 -10.55 23.77
N PHE A 71 -9.91 -9.44 23.41
CA PHE A 71 -10.61 -8.32 22.74
C PHE A 71 -11.01 -8.67 21.31
N PHE A 72 -10.22 -9.44 20.60
CA PHE A 72 -10.56 -9.93 19.26
C PHE A 72 -11.67 -10.99 19.26
N GLU A 73 -11.83 -11.70 20.38
CA GLU A 73 -12.84 -12.74 20.58
C GLU A 73 -14.16 -12.21 21.15
N MET A 74 -14.23 -10.96 21.52
CA MET A 74 -15.42 -10.34 22.11
C MET A 74 -16.53 -10.18 21.05
N LYS A 75 -17.11 -11.31 20.63
CA LYS A 75 -18.21 -11.41 19.65
C LYS A 75 -19.59 -11.04 20.21
N SER A 76 -19.69 -10.61 21.49
CA SER A 76 -20.99 -10.41 22.13
C SER A 76 -21.66 -9.12 21.64
N ARG A 77 -22.99 -9.20 21.44
CA ARG A 77 -23.84 -8.04 21.14
C ARG A 77 -23.72 -6.90 22.17
N VAL A 78 -23.40 -7.24 23.41
CA VAL A 78 -23.20 -6.30 24.52
C VAL A 78 -21.94 -5.46 24.31
N ALA A 79 -20.82 -6.07 23.91
CA ALA A 79 -19.59 -5.35 23.63
C ALA A 79 -19.77 -4.41 22.42
N LYS A 80 -20.46 -4.85 21.37
CA LYS A 80 -20.81 -4.04 20.20
C LYS A 80 -21.62 -2.81 20.59
N ALA A 81 -22.67 -2.99 21.40
CA ALA A 81 -23.52 -1.90 21.91
C ALA A 81 -22.74 -0.95 22.83
N PHE A 82 -21.85 -1.48 23.68
CA PHE A 82 -21.05 -0.70 24.59
C PHE A 82 -20.03 0.18 23.82
N ILE A 83 -19.28 -0.41 22.88
CA ILE A 83 -18.32 0.32 22.04
C ILE A 83 -19.04 1.38 21.20
N SER A 84 -20.15 1.04 20.55
CA SER A 84 -20.86 1.95 19.65
C SER A 84 -21.55 3.13 20.35
N ASN A 85 -21.99 2.97 21.60
CA ASN A 85 -22.79 4.00 22.28
C ASN A 85 -22.03 4.84 23.32
N TYR A 86 -20.98 4.32 23.95
CA TYR A 86 -20.32 4.99 25.07
C TYR A 86 -18.99 5.66 24.73
N PHE A 87 -18.28 5.23 23.69
CA PHE A 87 -16.93 5.72 23.40
C PHE A 87 -16.83 6.65 22.21
N TRP A 88 -17.91 6.84 21.46
CA TRP A 88 -17.92 7.75 20.32
C TRP A 88 -17.98 9.21 20.75
N LYS A 89 -17.11 10.04 20.20
CA LYS A 89 -17.35 11.48 20.22
C LYS A 89 -18.61 11.78 19.40
N ARG A 90 -19.57 12.54 19.95
CA ARG A 90 -20.80 12.88 19.26
C ARG A 90 -20.62 13.39 17.83
N PRO A 91 -19.65 14.30 17.53
CA PRO A 91 -19.43 14.76 16.16
C PRO A 91 -19.03 13.62 15.20
N ALA A 92 -18.15 12.72 15.62
CA ALA A 92 -17.71 11.59 14.78
C ALA A 92 -18.88 10.64 14.49
N LYS A 93 -19.71 10.33 15.50
CA LYS A 93 -20.90 9.48 15.32
C LYS A 93 -21.90 10.13 14.38
N SER A 94 -22.21 11.40 14.55
CA SER A 94 -23.14 12.12 13.70
C SER A 94 -22.70 12.13 12.23
N VAL A 95 -21.42 12.37 11.98
CA VAL A 95 -20.85 12.34 10.62
C VAL A 95 -20.92 10.97 10.01
N PHE A 96 -20.61 9.93 10.79
CA PHE A 96 -20.62 8.54 10.35
C PHE A 96 -22.03 8.05 10.02
N ASP A 97 -23.01 8.32 10.91
CA ASP A 97 -24.40 7.92 10.74
C ASP A 97 -25.07 8.65 9.56
N ALA A 98 -24.66 9.89 9.29
CA ALA A 98 -25.20 10.72 8.21
C ALA A 98 -24.55 10.44 6.84
N ALA A 99 -23.60 9.52 6.75
CA ALA A 99 -22.90 9.21 5.51
C ALA A 99 -23.75 8.37 4.56
N ASP A 100 -23.79 8.77 3.30
CA ASP A 100 -24.38 7.97 2.22
C ASP A 100 -23.46 6.80 1.84
N VAL A 101 -22.14 7.02 1.94
CA VAL A 101 -21.09 6.05 1.63
C VAL A 101 -20.03 6.03 2.72
N ARG A 102 -19.71 4.84 3.21
CA ARG A 102 -18.59 4.60 4.13
C ARG A 102 -17.51 3.79 3.44
N ILE A 103 -16.29 4.33 3.43
CA ILE A 103 -15.12 3.68 2.82
C ILE A 103 -14.15 3.31 3.93
N TRP A 104 -14.00 2.02 4.14
CA TRP A 104 -13.11 1.44 5.14
C TRP A 104 -11.75 1.15 4.53
N HIS A 105 -10.69 1.62 5.17
CA HIS A 105 -9.33 1.30 4.78
C HIS A 105 -8.73 0.23 5.68
N ASN A 106 -7.76 -0.53 5.19
CA ASN A 106 -7.19 -1.72 5.84
C ASN A 106 -6.92 -1.64 7.34
N SER A 107 -6.42 -0.50 7.78
CA SER A 107 -6.02 -0.31 9.18
C SER A 107 -7.18 -0.09 10.15
N GLY A 108 -8.39 0.10 9.63
CA GLY A 108 -9.62 0.24 10.41
C GLY A 108 -10.15 -1.05 11.03
N PHE A 109 -9.45 -2.17 10.90
CA PHE A 109 -9.96 -3.50 11.23
C PHE A 109 -10.43 -3.73 12.66
N LEU A 110 -9.85 -3.06 13.65
CA LEU A 110 -10.23 -3.30 15.05
C LEU A 110 -11.70 -2.94 15.34
N LEU A 111 -12.27 -2.04 14.54
CA LEU A 111 -13.63 -1.56 14.72
C LEU A 111 -14.57 -1.95 13.57
N SER A 112 -14.01 -2.31 12.39
CA SER A 112 -14.82 -2.64 11.22
C SER A 112 -15.82 -3.77 11.50
N ASP A 113 -15.41 -4.82 12.23
CA ASP A 113 -16.28 -5.95 12.58
C ASP A 113 -17.56 -5.54 13.34
N TYR A 114 -17.56 -4.35 13.96
CA TYR A 114 -18.67 -3.87 14.78
C TYR A 114 -19.45 -2.72 14.15
N LEU A 115 -18.84 -1.98 13.24
CA LEU A 115 -19.35 -0.72 12.73
C LEU A 115 -19.65 -0.73 11.23
N MET A 116 -19.16 -1.73 10.50
CA MET A 116 -19.47 -1.87 9.08
C MET A 116 -20.96 -2.11 8.86
N HIS A 117 -21.49 -1.48 7.84
CA HIS A 117 -22.85 -1.68 7.38
C HIS A 117 -22.86 -2.46 6.08
N LYS A 118 -24.02 -3.06 5.80
CA LYS A 118 -24.28 -3.72 4.53
C LYS A 118 -24.03 -2.74 3.37
N ASN A 119 -23.40 -3.21 2.31
CA ASN A 119 -22.99 -2.43 1.14
C ASN A 119 -21.91 -1.36 1.39
N ASP A 120 -21.25 -1.32 2.55
CA ASP A 120 -20.10 -0.44 2.73
C ASP A 120 -18.98 -0.78 1.73
N ILE A 121 -18.15 0.21 1.41
CA ILE A 121 -16.98 0.02 0.56
C ILE A 121 -15.76 -0.33 1.43
N PHE A 122 -15.04 -1.36 1.04
CA PHE A 122 -13.77 -1.73 1.66
C PHE A 122 -12.62 -1.53 0.67
N PHE A 123 -11.74 -0.57 0.96
CA PHE A 123 -10.54 -0.35 0.17
C PHE A 123 -9.42 -1.30 0.65
N PHE A 124 -9.17 -2.34 -0.14
CA PHE A 124 -8.27 -3.42 0.18
C PHE A 124 -6.85 -3.13 -0.32
N HIS A 125 -6.09 -2.32 0.42
CA HIS A 125 -4.79 -1.81 -0.02
C HIS A 125 -3.68 -2.86 -0.13
N ASN A 126 -3.34 -3.52 0.95
CA ASN A 126 -2.18 -4.43 1.00
C ASN A 126 -2.23 -5.40 2.19
N TYR A 127 -3.31 -6.13 2.29
CA TYR A 127 -3.50 -7.02 3.42
C TYR A 127 -2.74 -8.35 3.29
N THR A 128 -2.51 -8.77 2.06
CA THR A 128 -1.84 -10.02 1.71
C THR A 128 -0.42 -10.12 2.23
N ALA A 129 0.34 -9.03 2.17
CA ALA A 129 1.72 -9.01 2.64
C ALA A 129 1.87 -9.27 4.15
N ALA A 130 0.89 -8.86 4.96
CA ALA A 130 0.95 -9.03 6.40
C ALA A 130 0.59 -10.44 6.86
N TYR A 131 -0.14 -11.20 6.07
CA TYR A 131 -0.78 -12.45 6.48
C TYR A 131 -0.28 -13.71 5.77
N LEU A 132 0.27 -13.61 4.57
CA LEU A 132 0.95 -14.74 3.92
C LEU A 132 2.36 -14.97 4.50
N ARG A 133 2.53 -14.66 5.78
CA ARG A 133 3.79 -14.72 6.52
C ARG A 133 4.12 -16.08 7.12
N ASP A 134 3.60 -17.18 6.62
CA ASP A 134 4.06 -18.51 7.09
C ASP A 134 5.58 -18.69 6.91
N LYS A 135 6.15 -17.97 5.93
CA LYS A 135 7.61 -17.89 5.71
C LYS A 135 8.32 -16.96 6.72
N PHE A 136 7.61 -16.10 7.47
CA PHE A 136 8.18 -14.99 8.24
C PHE A 136 7.59 -14.83 9.66
N ASN A 137 6.99 -15.88 10.24
CA ASN A 137 6.43 -15.88 11.63
C ASN A 137 5.36 -14.80 11.89
N GLY A 138 4.49 -14.51 10.92
CA GLY A 138 3.35 -13.61 11.08
C GLY A 138 2.00 -14.34 11.17
N PRO A 139 0.88 -13.63 11.32
CA PRO A 139 -0.46 -14.23 11.25
C PRO A 139 -0.62 -14.95 9.91
N ASN A 140 -1.16 -16.17 9.96
CA ASN A 140 -1.23 -17.07 8.83
C ASN A 140 -2.42 -16.77 7.89
N GLU A 141 -2.43 -17.39 6.71
CA GLU A 141 -3.52 -17.29 5.73
C GLU A 141 -4.89 -17.62 6.35
N LEU A 142 -4.95 -18.56 7.29
CA LEU A 142 -6.18 -18.92 7.98
C LEU A 142 -6.77 -17.75 8.78
N GLN A 143 -5.95 -16.97 9.48
CA GLN A 143 -6.43 -15.82 10.25
C GLN A 143 -6.95 -14.72 9.32
N LEU A 144 -6.28 -14.45 8.20
CA LEU A 144 -6.76 -13.52 7.18
C LEU A 144 -8.09 -14.01 6.60
N ARG A 145 -8.15 -15.27 6.18
CA ARG A 145 -9.36 -15.88 5.63
C ARG A 145 -10.52 -15.75 6.62
N THR A 146 -10.35 -16.21 7.86
CA THR A 146 -11.40 -16.14 8.89
C THR A 146 -11.91 -14.71 9.06
N ARG A 147 -11.00 -13.75 9.04
CA ARG A 147 -11.35 -12.35 9.25
C ARG A 147 -12.09 -11.73 8.06
N LEU A 148 -11.62 -11.96 6.84
CA LEU A 148 -12.31 -11.46 5.65
C LEU A 148 -13.67 -12.15 5.48
N GLN A 149 -13.75 -13.45 5.76
CA GLN A 149 -15.01 -14.22 5.70
C GLN A 149 -16.01 -13.84 6.80
N SER A 150 -15.57 -13.22 7.91
CA SER A 150 -16.50 -12.69 8.92
C SER A 150 -17.43 -11.58 8.39
N HIS A 151 -17.09 -11.01 7.23
CA HIS A 151 -17.89 -9.99 6.55
C HIS A 151 -18.70 -10.51 5.36
N ASN A 152 -18.73 -11.84 5.13
CA ASN A 152 -19.38 -12.44 3.95
C ASN A 152 -20.90 -12.14 3.86
N ASP A 153 -21.55 -11.87 4.98
CA ASP A 153 -22.99 -11.56 5.03
C ASP A 153 -23.29 -10.06 4.85
N MET A 154 -22.25 -9.25 4.64
CA MET A 154 -22.40 -7.79 4.56
C MET A 154 -22.54 -7.25 3.14
N ASP A 155 -22.47 -8.10 2.11
CA ASP A 155 -22.53 -7.69 0.70
C ASP A 155 -21.57 -6.51 0.39
N LEU A 156 -20.36 -6.54 0.95
CA LEU A 156 -19.40 -5.46 0.81
C LEU A 156 -18.99 -5.23 -0.64
N ILE A 157 -18.61 -4.00 -0.93
CA ILE A 157 -17.99 -3.64 -2.20
C ILE A 157 -16.51 -3.42 -1.95
N TYR A 158 -15.66 -4.14 -2.68
CA TYR A 158 -14.21 -3.99 -2.58
C TYR A 158 -13.67 -3.04 -3.63
N ILE A 159 -12.74 -2.17 -3.24
CA ILE A 159 -11.85 -1.44 -4.13
C ILE A 159 -10.44 -2.01 -3.92
N CYS A 160 -9.83 -2.48 -4.98
CA CYS A 160 -8.53 -3.15 -4.96
C CYS A 160 -7.55 -2.44 -5.89
N PRO A 161 -6.30 -2.16 -5.45
CA PRO A 161 -5.31 -1.50 -6.29
C PRO A 161 -4.86 -2.30 -7.51
N SER A 162 -5.03 -3.63 -7.49
CA SER A 162 -4.60 -4.54 -8.54
C SER A 162 -5.57 -5.72 -8.73
N GLN A 163 -5.46 -6.40 -9.85
CA GLN A 163 -6.16 -7.67 -10.08
C GLN A 163 -5.69 -8.74 -9.11
N PHE A 164 -4.40 -8.76 -8.77
CA PHE A 164 -3.84 -9.67 -7.78
C PHE A 164 -4.58 -9.62 -6.43
N ASN A 165 -5.01 -8.43 -5.99
CA ASN A 165 -5.79 -8.30 -4.75
C ASN A 165 -7.20 -8.90 -4.91
N ILE A 166 -7.85 -8.72 -6.05
CA ILE A 166 -9.17 -9.33 -6.34
C ILE A 166 -9.05 -10.85 -6.37
N ASP A 167 -8.04 -11.37 -7.07
CA ASP A 167 -7.77 -12.80 -7.16
C ASP A 167 -7.47 -13.41 -5.77
N THR A 168 -6.83 -12.62 -4.90
CA THR A 168 -6.61 -13.02 -3.51
C THR A 168 -7.92 -13.14 -2.74
N LEU A 169 -8.86 -12.20 -2.88
CA LEU A 169 -10.19 -12.31 -2.26
C LEU A 169 -10.91 -13.58 -2.73
N ASN A 170 -10.86 -13.88 -4.03
CA ASN A 170 -11.44 -15.07 -4.62
C ASN A 170 -10.80 -16.35 -4.08
N LYS A 171 -9.47 -16.41 -4.04
CA LYS A 171 -8.70 -17.54 -3.48
C LYS A 171 -9.04 -17.80 -2.01
N LEU A 172 -9.32 -16.75 -1.25
CA LEU A 172 -9.71 -16.84 0.16
C LEU A 172 -11.20 -17.12 0.37
N ASN A 173 -11.99 -17.30 -0.69
CA ASN A 173 -13.44 -17.48 -0.66
C ASN A 173 -14.16 -16.36 0.13
N VAL A 174 -13.79 -15.12 -0.15
CA VAL A 174 -14.46 -13.94 0.40
C VAL A 174 -15.67 -13.61 -0.48
N ASN A 175 -16.85 -13.54 0.11
CA ASN A 175 -18.05 -13.11 -0.58
C ASN A 175 -18.11 -11.59 -0.61
N TYR A 176 -18.46 -11.04 -1.77
CA TYR A 176 -18.64 -9.60 -1.95
C TYR A 176 -19.66 -9.33 -3.07
N LYS A 177 -20.33 -8.17 -3.00
CA LYS A 177 -21.29 -7.75 -4.02
C LYS A 177 -20.58 -7.36 -5.32
N HIS A 178 -19.47 -6.63 -5.20
CA HIS A 178 -18.64 -6.14 -6.31
C HIS A 178 -17.20 -5.96 -5.88
N ALA A 179 -16.25 -6.16 -6.79
CA ALA A 179 -14.85 -5.78 -6.61
C ALA A 179 -14.40 -4.92 -7.81
N TYR A 180 -13.94 -3.71 -7.53
CA TYR A 180 -13.44 -2.76 -8.51
C TYR A 180 -11.92 -2.68 -8.45
N LYS A 181 -11.28 -2.70 -9.63
CA LYS A 181 -9.85 -2.41 -9.73
C LYS A 181 -9.62 -0.91 -9.83
N LEU A 182 -8.84 -0.35 -8.90
CA LEU A 182 -8.44 1.06 -8.86
C LEU A 182 -6.93 1.16 -8.63
N PRO A 183 -6.10 1.12 -9.68
CA PRO A 183 -4.67 1.33 -9.55
C PRO A 183 -4.37 2.67 -8.89
N LEU A 184 -3.39 2.67 -7.99
CA LEU A 184 -2.94 3.88 -7.32
C LEU A 184 -2.13 4.76 -8.29
N PHE A 185 -1.70 5.93 -7.85
CA PHE A 185 -1.12 6.95 -8.72
C PHE A 185 0.16 7.54 -8.12
N HIS A 186 1.03 8.06 -8.97
CA HIS A 186 2.14 8.92 -8.60
C HIS A 186 1.75 10.41 -8.70
N LYS A 187 2.47 11.26 -7.98
CA LYS A 187 2.23 12.72 -7.94
C LYS A 187 3.11 13.53 -8.89
N TYR A 188 3.90 12.85 -9.70
CA TYR A 188 4.88 13.48 -10.57
C TYR A 188 4.27 13.86 -11.92
N ASN A 189 4.59 15.06 -12.38
CA ASN A 189 4.29 15.53 -13.74
C ASN A 189 5.62 15.90 -14.41
N LEU A 190 6.41 14.87 -14.73
CA LEU A 190 7.76 15.02 -15.26
C LEU A 190 7.76 14.78 -16.77
N PRO A 191 8.49 15.60 -17.54
CA PRO A 191 8.76 15.28 -18.94
C PRO A 191 9.68 14.05 -19.01
N TYR A 192 9.64 13.37 -20.17
CA TYR A 192 10.60 12.30 -20.43
C TYR A 192 12.03 12.80 -20.21
N LYS A 193 12.79 12.10 -19.36
CA LYS A 193 14.15 12.42 -19.06
C LYS A 193 15.04 11.22 -19.32
N LYS A 194 15.92 11.32 -20.30
CA LYS A 194 16.86 10.26 -20.60
C LYS A 194 17.98 10.24 -19.54
N HIS A 195 18.04 9.17 -18.77
CA HIS A 195 19.17 8.90 -17.88
C HIS A 195 20.29 8.24 -18.71
N ILE A 196 21.50 8.81 -18.69
CA ILE A 196 22.63 8.28 -19.48
C ILE A 196 23.76 7.96 -18.50
N HIS A 197 23.72 6.75 -17.95
CA HIS A 197 24.89 6.19 -17.28
C HIS A 197 25.41 5.01 -18.12
N LYS A 198 26.71 4.96 -18.36
CA LYS A 198 27.33 3.86 -19.14
C LYS A 198 27.28 2.53 -18.40
N GLU A 199 27.42 2.58 -17.07
CA GLU A 199 27.30 1.41 -16.21
C GLU A 199 25.88 1.32 -15.65
N PRO A 200 25.30 0.12 -15.56
CA PRO A 200 23.99 -0.06 -14.92
C PRO A 200 24.07 0.34 -13.45
N ARG A 201 23.06 1.07 -12.99
CA ARG A 201 22.90 1.45 -11.59
C ARG A 201 21.49 1.10 -11.15
N LEU A 202 21.41 0.13 -10.26
CA LEU A 202 20.14 -0.29 -9.68
C LEU A 202 19.75 0.63 -8.54
N ILE A 203 18.45 0.87 -8.40
CA ILE A 203 17.88 1.60 -7.28
C ILE A 203 16.65 0.89 -6.75
N ALA A 204 16.47 0.89 -5.45
CA ALA A 204 15.27 0.42 -4.80
C ALA A 204 14.99 1.24 -3.54
N TRP A 205 13.73 1.29 -3.12
CA TRP A 205 13.37 1.96 -1.88
C TRP A 205 12.15 1.35 -1.21
N GLY A 206 12.07 1.55 0.10
CA GLY A 206 11.01 1.05 0.96
C GLY A 206 11.52 0.68 2.34
N ARG A 207 10.64 0.23 3.20
CA ARG A 207 11.02 -0.24 4.54
C ARG A 207 11.96 -1.44 4.42
N TYR A 208 12.93 -1.54 5.33
CA TYR A 208 13.74 -2.75 5.48
C TYR A 208 12.91 -3.84 6.18
N ALA A 209 11.99 -4.44 5.46
CA ALA A 209 11.08 -5.46 5.96
C ALA A 209 11.34 -6.79 5.26
N LYS A 210 11.12 -7.91 5.96
CA LYS A 210 11.40 -9.27 5.46
C LYS A 210 10.80 -9.55 4.09
N ASN A 211 9.58 -9.08 3.85
CA ASN A 211 8.93 -9.28 2.56
C ASN A 211 9.60 -8.55 1.39
N LYS A 212 10.46 -7.56 1.67
CA LYS A 212 11.23 -6.83 0.65
C LYS A 212 12.51 -7.56 0.24
N ALA A 213 12.94 -8.55 1.02
CA ALA A 213 14.11 -9.39 0.77
C ALA A 213 15.37 -8.56 0.44
N VAL A 214 15.62 -7.50 1.21
CA VAL A 214 16.73 -6.58 0.97
C VAL A 214 18.11 -7.26 1.10
N PRO A 215 18.38 -8.10 2.12
CA PRO A 215 19.66 -8.81 2.24
C PRO A 215 19.97 -9.68 1.01
N GLU A 216 18.97 -10.37 0.47
CA GLU A 216 19.11 -11.21 -0.74
C GLU A 216 19.49 -10.35 -1.96
N LEU A 217 18.81 -9.21 -2.14
CA LEU A 217 19.10 -8.26 -3.21
C LEU A 217 20.51 -7.69 -3.11
N VAL A 218 20.92 -7.27 -1.91
CA VAL A 218 22.25 -6.70 -1.66
C VAL A 218 23.34 -7.74 -1.92
N LYS A 219 23.14 -8.97 -1.45
CA LYS A 219 24.06 -10.08 -1.69
C LYS A 219 24.27 -10.31 -3.18
N LEU A 220 23.18 -10.46 -3.95
CA LEU A 220 23.29 -10.63 -5.40
C LEU A 220 24.01 -9.47 -6.08
N ALA A 221 23.60 -8.22 -5.79
CA ALA A 221 24.20 -7.05 -6.42
C ALA A 221 25.71 -6.95 -6.11
N SER A 222 26.10 -7.29 -4.90
CA SER A 222 27.50 -7.34 -4.47
C SER A 222 28.29 -8.41 -5.22
N GLU A 223 27.78 -9.65 -5.31
CA GLU A 223 28.42 -10.78 -6.01
C GLU A 223 28.51 -10.55 -7.52
N ALA A 224 27.46 -9.95 -8.12
CA ALA A 224 27.44 -9.60 -9.55
C ALA A 224 28.21 -8.31 -9.88
N GLY A 225 28.72 -7.58 -8.88
CA GLY A 225 29.40 -6.31 -9.08
C GLY A 225 28.51 -5.20 -9.61
N LEU A 226 27.18 -5.29 -9.43
CA LEU A 226 26.20 -4.29 -9.85
C LEU A 226 26.09 -3.16 -8.81
N PRO A 227 26.28 -1.88 -9.19
CA PRO A 227 25.98 -0.78 -8.30
C PRO A 227 24.52 -0.76 -7.88
N LEU A 228 24.25 -0.69 -6.58
CA LEU A 228 22.91 -0.66 -6.00
C LEU A 228 22.81 0.45 -4.94
N THR A 229 21.77 1.26 -5.05
CA THR A 229 21.33 2.15 -3.96
C THR A 229 20.01 1.65 -3.41
N TYR A 230 19.93 1.43 -2.09
CA TYR A 230 18.69 1.14 -1.39
C TYR A 230 18.50 2.11 -0.23
N PHE A 231 17.29 2.65 -0.06
CA PHE A 231 16.94 3.54 1.04
C PHE A 231 15.53 3.37 1.55
N GLY A 232 15.31 3.77 2.78
CA GLY A 232 14.00 3.73 3.42
C GLY A 232 14.06 3.53 4.93
N ASP A 233 12.92 3.22 5.54
CA ASP A 233 12.85 3.06 6.98
C ASP A 233 13.61 1.81 7.47
N ASN A 234 14.70 2.06 8.20
CA ASN A 234 15.59 1.05 8.76
C ASN A 234 15.62 1.04 10.31
N TYR A 235 14.76 1.81 10.99
CA TYR A 235 14.84 1.98 12.44
C TYR A 235 13.52 1.97 13.21
N THR A 236 12.39 2.20 12.56
CA THR A 236 11.08 2.33 13.25
C THR A 236 10.68 1.04 13.97
N LEU A 237 10.89 -0.12 13.33
CA LEU A 237 10.61 -1.42 13.92
C LEU A 237 11.91 -2.20 14.17
N LYS A 238 11.88 -3.12 15.16
CA LYS A 238 13.00 -4.03 15.43
C LYS A 238 13.37 -4.85 14.19
N GLU A 239 12.37 -5.35 13.47
CA GLU A 239 12.54 -6.08 12.21
C GLU A 239 13.31 -5.24 11.16
N HIS A 240 12.98 -3.94 11.02
CA HIS A 240 13.66 -3.07 10.06
C HIS A 240 15.15 -2.90 10.40
N LYS A 241 15.48 -2.83 11.69
CA LYS A 241 16.88 -2.76 12.14
C LYS A 241 17.64 -4.06 11.86
N GLU A 242 16.99 -5.19 12.04
CA GLU A 242 17.58 -6.51 11.78
C GLU A 242 17.84 -6.70 10.28
N GLU A 243 16.84 -6.48 9.42
CA GLU A 243 16.98 -6.57 7.97
C GLU A 243 18.04 -5.62 7.41
N TYR A 244 18.14 -4.39 7.95
CA TYR A 244 19.20 -3.45 7.57
C TYR A 244 20.59 -3.99 7.93
N LYS A 245 20.77 -4.50 9.17
CA LYS A 245 22.04 -5.09 9.61
C LYS A 245 22.44 -6.29 8.76
N ASP A 246 21.48 -7.15 8.44
CA ASP A 246 21.72 -8.33 7.62
C ASP A 246 22.12 -7.93 6.19
N ALA A 247 21.48 -6.91 5.61
CA ALA A 247 21.86 -6.37 4.31
C ALA A 247 23.29 -5.78 4.31
N MET A 248 23.66 -5.07 5.39
CA MET A 248 25.00 -4.46 5.55
C MET A 248 26.13 -5.49 5.52
N GLN A 249 25.89 -6.74 5.90
CA GLN A 249 26.94 -7.80 5.88
C GLN A 249 27.40 -8.13 4.47
N TYR A 250 26.57 -7.89 3.46
CA TYR A 250 26.88 -8.16 2.05
C TYR A 250 27.30 -6.90 1.28
N SER A 251 27.28 -5.71 1.92
CA SER A 251 27.60 -4.47 1.22
C SER A 251 29.10 -4.34 0.92
N ASN A 252 29.40 -3.69 -0.20
CA ASN A 252 30.75 -3.34 -0.62
C ASN A 252 30.78 -1.89 -1.16
N ASN A 253 31.86 -1.47 -1.79
CA ASN A 253 32.04 -0.11 -2.30
C ASN A 253 31.09 0.29 -3.46
N LYS A 254 30.35 -0.67 -4.05
CA LYS A 254 29.33 -0.43 -5.08
C LYS A 254 27.90 -0.38 -4.50
N ILE A 255 27.74 -0.71 -3.23
CA ILE A 255 26.44 -0.77 -2.58
C ILE A 255 26.28 0.39 -1.62
N SER A 256 25.21 1.15 -1.78
CA SER A 256 24.83 2.24 -0.88
C SER A 256 23.53 1.93 -0.17
N LEU A 257 23.58 1.79 1.15
CA LEU A 257 22.40 1.51 1.98
C LEU A 257 22.15 2.68 2.91
N TYR A 258 20.98 3.30 2.79
CA TYR A 258 20.62 4.48 3.58
C TYR A 258 19.33 4.22 4.38
N GLY A 259 19.11 5.04 5.41
CA GLY A 259 17.81 5.25 6.02
C GLY A 259 16.92 6.13 5.14
N GLN A 260 16.13 6.97 5.75
CA GLN A 260 15.38 8.00 5.01
C GLN A 260 16.38 9.01 4.43
N ILE A 261 16.07 9.48 3.22
CA ILE A 261 16.88 10.46 2.50
C ILE A 261 16.07 11.72 2.21
N ASP A 262 16.73 12.87 2.15
CA ASP A 262 16.11 14.16 1.85
C ASP A 262 16.05 14.43 0.35
N ASP A 263 17.06 14.01 -0.42
CA ASP A 263 17.17 14.21 -1.87
C ASP A 263 16.77 12.97 -2.66
N PHE A 264 15.47 12.67 -2.64
CA PHE A 264 14.89 11.53 -3.37
C PHE A 264 15.11 11.66 -4.89
N GLU A 265 14.83 12.83 -5.45
CA GLU A 265 14.96 13.11 -6.88
C GLU A 265 16.40 13.00 -7.37
N GLY A 266 17.36 13.49 -6.57
CA GLY A 266 18.76 13.37 -6.89
C GLY A 266 19.27 11.93 -6.90
N GLU A 267 18.78 11.07 -6.03
CA GLU A 267 19.13 9.64 -6.05
C GLU A 267 18.50 8.93 -7.27
N LEU A 268 17.25 9.22 -7.62
CA LEU A 268 16.61 8.66 -8.82
C LEU A 268 17.35 9.09 -10.10
N ALA A 269 17.84 10.33 -10.16
CA ALA A 269 18.58 10.83 -11.31
C ALA A 269 19.93 10.11 -11.53
N LYS A 270 20.48 9.44 -10.51
CA LYS A 270 21.72 8.67 -10.60
C LYS A 270 21.51 7.22 -11.04
N ALA A 271 20.26 6.76 -11.15
CA ALA A 271 19.92 5.38 -11.43
C ALA A 271 19.53 5.15 -12.89
N ASN A 272 19.59 3.89 -13.32
CA ASN A 272 19.10 3.43 -14.62
C ASN A 272 17.86 2.56 -14.47
N ILE A 273 17.79 1.70 -13.44
CA ILE A 273 16.81 0.63 -13.33
C ILE A 273 16.31 0.59 -11.89
N TYR A 274 15.00 0.63 -11.71
CA TYR A 274 14.39 0.30 -10.43
C TYR A 274 14.28 -1.22 -10.28
N ILE A 275 14.61 -1.74 -9.09
CA ILE A 275 14.48 -3.17 -8.79
C ILE A 275 13.58 -3.41 -7.58
N CYS A 276 12.61 -4.33 -7.73
CA CYS A 276 11.71 -4.77 -6.68
C CYS A 276 11.88 -6.26 -6.42
N ASN A 277 12.56 -6.61 -5.33
CA ASN A 277 12.77 -8.01 -4.91
C ASN A 277 11.70 -8.53 -3.94
N SER A 278 10.58 -7.82 -3.78
CA SER A 278 9.56 -8.15 -2.81
C SER A 278 8.87 -9.48 -3.10
N TYR A 279 8.74 -10.33 -2.08
CA TYR A 279 7.97 -11.57 -2.18
C TYR A 279 6.45 -11.34 -2.26
N PHE A 280 5.98 -10.21 -1.74
CA PHE A 280 4.55 -9.87 -1.72
C PHE A 280 4.33 -8.38 -1.93
N GLU A 281 3.48 -8.04 -2.89
CA GLU A 281 2.98 -6.68 -3.12
C GLU A 281 1.54 -6.74 -3.61
N GLY A 282 0.66 -5.98 -2.98
CA GLY A 282 -0.70 -5.75 -3.46
C GLY A 282 -0.78 -4.63 -4.49
N PHE A 283 0.12 -3.65 -4.37
CA PHE A 283 0.47 -2.58 -5.30
C PHE A 283 1.83 -2.04 -4.87
N ASN A 284 2.70 -1.76 -5.78
CA ASN A 284 4.01 -1.23 -5.46
C ASN A 284 4.12 0.23 -5.95
N MET A 285 3.93 1.19 -5.04
CA MET A 285 4.07 2.62 -5.35
C MET A 285 5.40 2.96 -6.02
N PRO A 286 6.55 2.47 -5.50
CA PRO A 286 7.85 2.66 -6.14
C PRO A 286 7.91 2.31 -7.62
N ILE A 287 7.17 1.32 -8.12
CA ILE A 287 7.16 0.99 -9.56
C ILE A 287 6.56 2.14 -10.37
N VAL A 288 5.40 2.65 -10.00
CA VAL A 288 4.75 3.72 -10.77
C VAL A 288 5.49 5.05 -10.61
N GLU A 289 6.14 5.26 -9.47
CA GLU A 289 7.04 6.40 -9.23
C GLU A 289 8.31 6.29 -10.10
N SER A 290 8.93 5.11 -10.19
CA SER A 290 10.08 4.90 -11.05
C SER A 290 9.75 5.11 -12.53
N TYR A 291 8.60 4.65 -12.99
CA TYR A 291 8.13 4.91 -14.35
C TYR A 291 7.97 6.41 -14.65
N ALA A 292 7.45 7.19 -13.70
CA ALA A 292 7.35 8.64 -13.85
C ALA A 292 8.73 9.31 -13.99
N HIS A 293 9.75 8.71 -13.40
CA HIS A 293 11.16 9.11 -13.54
C HIS A 293 11.89 8.45 -14.72
N SER A 294 11.15 7.84 -15.65
CA SER A 294 11.71 7.21 -16.85
C SER A 294 12.63 6.02 -16.54
N LEU A 295 12.46 5.36 -15.39
CA LEU A 295 13.25 4.20 -15.00
C LEU A 295 12.51 2.91 -15.36
N PRO A 296 13.06 2.03 -16.23
CA PRO A 296 12.55 0.68 -16.41
C PRO A 296 12.70 -0.14 -15.12
N VAL A 297 11.94 -1.22 -15.03
CA VAL A 297 11.76 -1.99 -13.81
C VAL A 297 12.23 -3.44 -13.96
N LEU A 298 12.94 -3.93 -12.95
CA LEU A 298 13.10 -5.36 -12.69
C LEU A 298 12.26 -5.72 -11.45
N ALA A 299 11.37 -6.70 -11.55
CA ALA A 299 10.53 -7.07 -10.42
C ALA A 299 10.39 -8.58 -10.27
N ARG A 300 10.27 -9.06 -9.01
CA ARG A 300 9.99 -10.46 -8.71
C ARG A 300 8.57 -10.82 -9.16
N ARG A 301 8.43 -11.93 -9.89
CA ARG A 301 7.18 -12.50 -10.39
C ARG A 301 6.30 -13.06 -9.26
N GLY A 302 5.00 -13.20 -9.53
CA GLY A 302 4.05 -13.87 -8.65
C GLY A 302 3.33 -12.93 -7.67
N THR A 303 3.28 -11.64 -7.97
CA THR A 303 2.60 -10.63 -7.16
C THR A 303 1.89 -9.61 -8.07
N ALA A 304 1.39 -8.50 -7.51
CA ALA A 304 0.80 -7.44 -8.33
C ALA A 304 1.75 -6.86 -9.40
N MET A 305 3.08 -7.07 -9.28
CA MET A 305 4.04 -6.61 -10.28
C MET A 305 3.83 -7.26 -11.66
N ASP A 306 3.30 -8.48 -11.71
CA ASP A 306 2.99 -9.18 -12.97
C ASP A 306 1.98 -8.39 -13.84
N GLU A 307 1.19 -7.53 -13.21
CA GLU A 307 0.24 -6.65 -13.89
C GLU A 307 0.84 -5.31 -14.33
N PHE A 308 1.85 -4.84 -13.64
CA PHE A 308 2.39 -3.48 -13.85
C PHE A 308 3.66 -3.45 -14.69
N VAL A 309 4.38 -4.56 -14.80
CA VAL A 309 5.56 -4.66 -15.64
C VAL A 309 5.19 -5.29 -16.98
N ILE A 310 5.33 -4.54 -18.07
CA ILE A 310 5.15 -5.04 -19.44
C ILE A 310 6.51 -5.59 -19.90
N GLU A 311 6.64 -6.93 -19.88
CA GLU A 311 7.90 -7.62 -20.18
C GLU A 311 8.42 -7.27 -21.58
N GLY A 312 9.71 -6.94 -21.66
CA GLY A 312 10.35 -6.54 -22.90
C GLY A 312 10.05 -5.11 -23.33
N GLU A 313 9.16 -4.39 -22.62
CA GLU A 313 8.80 -3.01 -22.95
C GLU A 313 9.15 -2.04 -21.82
N THR A 314 8.59 -2.23 -20.60
CA THR A 314 8.83 -1.35 -19.45
C THR A 314 9.82 -1.95 -18.46
N GLY A 315 10.24 -3.20 -18.67
CA GLY A 315 11.16 -3.94 -17.82
C GLY A 315 11.05 -5.43 -18.01
N TYR A 316 11.45 -6.19 -16.98
CA TYR A 316 11.33 -7.62 -16.93
C TYR A 316 10.90 -8.11 -15.54
N LEU A 317 10.25 -9.28 -15.53
CA LEU A 317 9.95 -10.04 -14.33
C LEU A 317 10.95 -11.19 -14.18
N PHE A 318 11.42 -11.43 -12.95
CA PHE A 318 12.29 -12.56 -12.63
C PHE A 318 11.65 -13.51 -11.62
N SER A 319 11.86 -14.80 -11.77
CA SER A 319 11.44 -15.83 -10.82
C SER A 319 12.57 -16.15 -9.84
N ASP A 320 13.80 -16.15 -10.33
CA ASP A 320 15.03 -16.30 -9.54
C ASP A 320 15.81 -14.98 -9.59
N ILE A 321 16.29 -14.54 -8.43
CA ILE A 321 17.09 -13.32 -8.34
C ILE A 321 18.40 -13.42 -9.14
N ALA A 322 18.90 -14.64 -9.39
CA ALA A 322 20.07 -14.89 -10.23
C ALA A 322 19.90 -14.45 -11.69
N GLU A 323 18.66 -14.24 -12.16
CA GLU A 323 18.38 -13.71 -13.50
C GLU A 323 18.67 -12.21 -13.64
N VAL A 324 18.75 -11.47 -12.53
CA VAL A 324 18.85 -10.01 -12.50
C VAL A 324 20.03 -9.44 -13.31
N PRO A 325 21.26 -10.01 -13.26
CA PRO A 325 22.37 -9.50 -14.06
C PRO A 325 22.08 -9.56 -15.57
N ASP A 326 21.61 -10.69 -16.07
CA ASP A 326 21.30 -10.89 -17.50
C ASP A 326 20.14 -9.98 -17.96
N LEU A 327 19.12 -9.80 -17.11
CA LEU A 327 17.99 -8.93 -17.40
C LEU A 327 18.40 -7.46 -17.36
N THR A 328 19.30 -7.09 -16.46
CA THR A 328 19.94 -5.77 -16.43
C THR A 328 20.63 -5.46 -17.74
N ASP A 329 21.47 -6.39 -18.24
CA ASP A 329 22.16 -6.26 -19.52
C ASP A 329 21.20 -6.13 -20.70
N LYS A 330 20.10 -6.90 -20.71
CA LYS A 330 19.05 -6.79 -21.74
C LYS A 330 18.41 -5.39 -21.77
N ILE A 331 18.09 -4.81 -20.61
CA ILE A 331 17.57 -3.46 -20.52
C ILE A 331 18.62 -2.44 -21.02
N MET A 332 19.87 -2.57 -20.58
CA MET A 332 20.92 -1.62 -20.92
C MET A 332 21.28 -1.61 -22.41
N LYS A 333 21.18 -2.74 -23.11
CA LYS A 333 21.38 -2.82 -24.57
C LYS A 333 20.41 -1.94 -25.37
N ASP A 334 19.19 -1.74 -24.87
CA ASP A 334 18.16 -0.89 -25.53
C ASP A 334 17.53 0.09 -24.53
N TYR A 335 18.37 0.64 -23.67
CA TYR A 335 17.93 1.45 -22.52
C TYR A 335 17.00 2.60 -22.91
N LYS A 336 17.27 3.27 -24.06
CA LYS A 336 16.46 4.40 -24.51
C LYS A 336 15.01 3.99 -24.73
N ARG A 337 14.76 2.84 -25.33
CA ARG A 337 13.41 2.32 -25.60
C ARG A 337 12.71 1.95 -24.29
N PHE A 338 13.38 1.18 -23.42
CA PHE A 338 12.81 0.80 -22.12
C PHE A 338 12.49 2.01 -21.27
N SER A 339 13.38 2.98 -21.17
CA SER A 339 13.21 4.22 -20.41
C SER A 339 12.05 5.07 -20.94
N TYR A 340 11.90 5.18 -22.28
CA TYR A 340 10.80 5.92 -22.89
C TYR A 340 9.46 5.21 -22.65
N ASN A 341 9.42 3.90 -22.84
CA ASN A 341 8.21 3.09 -22.59
C ASN A 341 7.78 3.15 -21.13
N ALA A 342 8.72 3.09 -20.19
CA ALA A 342 8.45 3.26 -18.76
C ALA A 342 7.76 4.61 -18.49
N TRP A 343 8.32 5.71 -19.01
CA TRP A 343 7.72 7.03 -18.88
C TRP A 343 6.34 7.11 -19.53
N GLN A 344 6.15 6.57 -20.74
CA GLN A 344 4.83 6.53 -21.37
C GLN A 344 3.83 5.73 -20.54
N HIS A 345 4.25 4.60 -19.99
CA HIS A 345 3.40 3.76 -19.16
C HIS A 345 2.96 4.46 -17.88
N SER A 346 3.82 5.30 -17.30
CA SER A 346 3.50 6.08 -16.10
C SER A 346 2.25 6.96 -16.27
N GLN A 347 1.96 7.41 -17.50
CA GLN A 347 0.80 8.26 -17.80
C GLN A 347 -0.56 7.57 -17.52
N ASN A 348 -0.55 6.25 -17.32
CA ASN A 348 -1.73 5.50 -16.89
C ASN A 348 -1.98 5.57 -15.38
N PHE A 349 -1.01 6.07 -14.60
CA PHE A 349 -1.00 6.12 -13.14
C PHE A 349 -0.92 7.56 -12.61
N THR A 350 -1.48 8.53 -13.33
CA THR A 350 -1.57 9.91 -12.89
C THR A 350 -2.75 10.13 -11.93
N TYR A 351 -2.69 11.21 -11.15
CA TYR A 351 -3.79 11.62 -10.26
C TYR A 351 -5.12 11.80 -11.03
N GLU A 352 -5.09 12.37 -12.23
CA GLU A 352 -6.27 12.59 -13.06
C GLU A 352 -6.91 11.25 -13.47
N LYS A 353 -6.12 10.26 -13.86
CA LYS A 353 -6.61 8.92 -14.18
C LYS A 353 -7.18 8.19 -12.95
N PHE A 354 -6.55 8.34 -11.81
CA PHE A 354 -7.07 7.84 -10.55
C PHE A 354 -8.42 8.49 -10.22
N LYS A 355 -8.49 9.83 -10.29
CA LYS A 355 -9.71 10.62 -10.06
C LYS A 355 -10.86 10.18 -10.95
N GLU A 356 -10.61 10.10 -12.27
CA GLU A 356 -11.61 9.66 -13.26
C GLU A 356 -12.18 8.28 -12.91
N ARG A 357 -11.30 7.31 -12.63
CA ARG A 357 -11.67 5.93 -12.28
C ARG A 357 -12.44 5.87 -10.97
N TYR A 358 -11.99 6.58 -9.95
CA TYR A 358 -12.62 6.56 -8.64
C TYR A 358 -14.04 7.17 -8.68
N LEU A 359 -14.20 8.31 -9.34
CA LEU A 359 -15.52 8.93 -9.50
C LEU A 359 -16.48 8.06 -10.32
N ARG A 360 -15.99 7.33 -11.31
CA ARG A 360 -16.80 6.35 -12.04
C ARG A 360 -17.27 5.22 -11.10
N ILE A 361 -16.39 4.67 -10.27
CA ILE A 361 -16.77 3.64 -9.28
C ILE A 361 -17.87 4.16 -8.35
N LEU A 362 -17.76 5.38 -7.84
CA LEU A 362 -18.77 5.96 -6.96
C LEU A 362 -20.12 6.19 -7.67
N LYS A 363 -20.12 6.60 -8.94
CA LYS A 363 -21.36 6.70 -9.74
C LYS A 363 -22.02 5.34 -9.96
N GLU A 364 -21.22 4.32 -10.26
CA GLU A 364 -21.74 2.95 -10.40
C GLU A 364 -22.26 2.41 -9.06
N TYR A 365 -21.64 2.77 -7.95
CA TYR A 365 -22.12 2.45 -6.61
C TYR A 365 -23.50 3.09 -6.37
N GLU A 366 -23.64 4.40 -6.61
CA GLU A 366 -24.92 5.12 -6.45
C GLU A 366 -26.05 4.50 -7.29
N ALA A 367 -25.76 4.09 -8.52
CA ALA A 367 -26.75 3.49 -9.42
C ALA A 367 -27.23 2.09 -8.99
N LYS A 368 -26.48 1.41 -8.10
CA LYS A 368 -26.73 0.03 -7.66
C LYS A 368 -27.13 -0.09 -6.18
N SER A 369 -27.06 1.01 -5.42
CA SER A 369 -27.47 1.12 -4.02
C SER A 369 -28.96 1.37 -3.92
#